data_d9ddfde902ccc638fd832fec4173bb7a
#
_entry.id   d9ddfde902ccc638fd832fec4173bb7a
#
_cell.length_a   1.000
_cell.length_b   1.000
_cell.length_c   1.000
_cell.angle_alpha   90.00
_cell.angle_beta   90.00
_cell.angle_gamma   90.00
#
_symmetry.space_group_name_H-M   'P 1'
#
loop_
_entity.id
_entity.type
_entity.pdbx_description
1 polymer ?
#
loop_
_entity_poly.entity_id
_entity_poly.type
_entity_poly.pdbx_seq_one_letter_code
_entity_poly.pdbx_strand_id
1 'polypeptide(L)'
;MKIETKAFKTNECAIMLTMPLCKNEITMNALIPQVLRSGCETYKTQYEIGKELEKMYGASLNCATEMRGDYYIMKFYVEVINEKYLPVKEKITQEAFDLLLNVIFHPYVENGGFKKEYVDREKSNLKKIIESRQDNKASYAYGRCIEEMFKNEPYGVYSYGKISELEKIDEINLFQHYKKIIQECRIDTYVVGENTDNLSIPSFEKKNIQVQKNEHEIQKEPRIIIEELDVTQGKLLLGLDTRSDNKFATVMYNTILGGGANSKLFQNVREKEHLAYSASSRYIKRKNAIIISTGIELSNYDKAISVIKKQLEDMKNGKITDSEIESARKLIVSSMKEIPESQDALILFDFDQRLFAENYKLEEYIKNIESVTKEQIIDVANNISINTIYYLRDRK
;
A
#
# COMPACT_ATOMS: atom_id res chain seq x y z
N MET A 1 7.08 -18.76 -5.64
CA MET A 1 6.87 -19.24 -4.25
C MET A 1 5.55 -19.95 -4.16
N LYS A 2 5.53 -21.14 -3.55
CA LYS A 2 4.29 -21.87 -3.27
C LYS A 2 4.06 -21.83 -1.76
N ILE A 3 2.86 -21.46 -1.34
CA ILE A 3 2.41 -21.44 0.07
C ILE A 3 1.26 -22.44 0.16
N GLU A 4 1.58 -23.64 0.61
CA GLU A 4 0.62 -24.74 0.74
C GLU A 4 -0.25 -24.48 1.99
N THR A 5 -1.56 -24.45 1.81
CA THR A 5 -2.52 -24.29 2.90
C THR A 5 -3.88 -24.87 2.54
N LYS A 6 -4.57 -25.46 3.54
CA LYS A 6 -5.92 -26.02 3.42
C LYS A 6 -7.01 -25.05 3.92
N ALA A 7 -6.63 -23.83 4.26
CA ALA A 7 -7.56 -22.85 4.85
C ALA A 7 -8.62 -22.34 3.85
N PHE A 8 -8.34 -22.44 2.55
CA PHE A 8 -9.16 -21.84 1.49
C PHE A 8 -9.77 -22.91 0.56
N LYS A 9 -10.92 -22.56 -0.01
CA LYS A 9 -11.55 -23.33 -1.11
C LYS A 9 -11.06 -22.89 -2.49
N THR A 10 -10.31 -21.81 -2.54
CA THR A 10 -9.75 -21.21 -3.76
C THR A 10 -8.22 -21.32 -3.74
N ASN A 11 -7.61 -21.21 -4.91
CA ASN A 11 -6.17 -20.96 -5.07
C ASN A 11 -5.99 -19.54 -5.61
N GLU A 12 -5.05 -18.78 -5.04
CA GLU A 12 -4.64 -17.48 -5.56
C GLU A 12 -3.26 -17.59 -6.20
N CYS A 13 -3.16 -17.15 -7.45
CA CYS A 13 -1.90 -17.00 -8.14
C CYS A 13 -1.60 -15.51 -8.31
N ALA A 14 -0.42 -15.05 -7.92
CA ALA A 14 -0.02 -13.66 -8.05
C ALA A 14 1.38 -13.50 -8.65
N ILE A 15 1.55 -12.43 -9.42
CA ILE A 15 2.83 -12.00 -9.99
C ILE A 15 3.06 -10.54 -9.58
N MET A 16 4.21 -10.31 -8.95
CA MET A 16 4.65 -8.98 -8.53
C MET A 16 5.77 -8.51 -9.46
N LEU A 17 5.57 -7.39 -10.12
CA LEU A 17 6.61 -6.68 -10.86
C LEU A 17 7.09 -5.53 -9.98
N THR A 18 8.34 -5.61 -9.51
CA THR A 18 8.94 -4.62 -8.61
C THR A 18 10.00 -3.83 -9.35
N MET A 19 9.94 -2.51 -9.25
CA MET A 19 10.89 -1.58 -9.87
C MET A 19 11.24 -0.45 -8.90
N PRO A 20 12.32 0.31 -9.15
CA PRO A 20 12.60 1.52 -8.39
C PRO A 20 11.45 2.52 -8.53
N LEU A 21 11.14 3.22 -7.45
CA LEU A 21 10.18 4.31 -7.49
C LEU A 21 10.79 5.53 -8.19
N CYS A 22 10.32 5.81 -9.39
CA CYS A 22 10.78 6.93 -10.20
C CYS A 22 9.65 7.94 -10.42
N LYS A 23 9.85 9.19 -9.97
CA LYS A 23 8.84 10.25 -9.99
C LYS A 23 8.20 10.48 -11.36
N ASN A 24 9.01 10.40 -12.41
CA ASN A 24 8.58 10.69 -13.78
C ASN A 24 7.92 9.49 -14.50
N GLU A 25 7.91 8.30 -13.88
CA GLU A 25 7.38 7.07 -14.47
C GLU A 25 6.05 6.64 -13.85
N ILE A 26 5.63 7.29 -12.75
CA ILE A 26 4.46 6.88 -11.96
C ILE A 26 3.19 6.85 -12.81
N THR A 27 2.95 7.84 -13.64
CA THR A 27 1.74 7.92 -14.47
C THR A 27 1.68 6.78 -15.49
N MET A 28 2.80 6.45 -16.14
CA MET A 28 2.89 5.27 -17.03
C MET A 28 2.72 3.98 -16.24
N ASN A 29 3.38 3.87 -15.09
CA ASN A 29 3.30 2.69 -14.23
C ASN A 29 1.88 2.43 -13.72
N ALA A 30 1.11 3.47 -13.42
CA ALA A 30 -0.29 3.34 -13.01
C ALA A 30 -1.22 2.90 -14.17
N LEU A 31 -0.85 3.25 -15.41
CA LEU A 31 -1.66 2.96 -16.59
C LEU A 31 -1.44 1.54 -17.13
N ILE A 32 -0.19 1.04 -17.13
CA ILE A 32 0.20 -0.24 -17.73
C ILE A 32 -0.67 -1.42 -17.27
N PRO A 33 -0.92 -1.66 -15.97
CA PRO A 33 -1.70 -2.82 -15.54
C PRO A 33 -3.13 -2.84 -16.11
N GLN A 34 -3.75 -1.68 -16.27
CA GLN A 34 -5.11 -1.57 -16.82
C GLN A 34 -5.12 -1.86 -18.33
N VAL A 35 -4.11 -1.38 -19.05
CA VAL A 35 -3.95 -1.65 -20.48
C VAL A 35 -3.68 -3.14 -20.72
N LEU A 36 -2.82 -3.78 -19.92
CA LEU A 36 -2.54 -5.21 -20.02
C LEU A 36 -3.79 -6.07 -19.82
N ARG A 37 -4.67 -5.72 -18.88
CA ARG A 37 -5.95 -6.40 -18.65
C ARG A 37 -6.97 -6.22 -19.77
N SER A 38 -6.73 -5.29 -20.69
CA SER A 38 -7.66 -5.02 -21.79
C SER A 38 -7.61 -6.07 -22.91
N GLY A 39 -6.52 -6.82 -23.01
CA GLY A 39 -6.36 -7.91 -23.97
C GLY A 39 -4.92 -8.41 -24.07
N CYS A 40 -4.75 -9.67 -24.43
CA CYS A 40 -3.46 -10.31 -24.69
C CYS A 40 -3.46 -10.97 -26.08
N GLU A 41 -2.33 -11.56 -26.49
CA GLU A 41 -2.20 -12.19 -27.82
C GLU A 41 -3.25 -13.29 -28.04
N THR A 42 -3.52 -14.11 -27.01
CA THR A 42 -4.49 -15.21 -27.06
C THR A 42 -5.92 -14.72 -26.99
N TYR A 43 -6.20 -13.77 -26.12
CA TYR A 43 -7.53 -13.19 -25.86
C TYR A 43 -7.47 -11.68 -26.10
N LYS A 44 -7.87 -11.30 -27.32
CA LYS A 44 -7.65 -9.92 -27.80
C LYS A 44 -8.49 -8.86 -27.11
N THR A 45 -9.57 -9.26 -26.44
CA THR A 45 -10.50 -8.34 -25.79
C THR A 45 -10.73 -8.70 -24.32
N GLN A 46 -11.09 -7.72 -23.53
CA GLN A 46 -11.50 -7.93 -22.12
C GLN A 46 -12.71 -8.87 -22.02
N TYR A 47 -13.58 -8.88 -23.04
CA TYR A 47 -14.73 -9.79 -23.12
C TYR A 47 -14.27 -11.25 -23.28
N GLU A 48 -13.28 -11.52 -24.13
CA GLU A 48 -12.72 -12.86 -24.31
C GLU A 48 -12.03 -13.36 -23.05
N ILE A 49 -11.24 -12.48 -22.38
CA ILE A 49 -10.65 -12.78 -21.06
C ILE A 49 -11.77 -13.11 -20.05
N GLY A 50 -12.84 -12.29 -20.00
CA GLY A 50 -13.98 -12.53 -19.12
C GLY A 50 -14.67 -13.87 -19.36
N LYS A 51 -14.86 -14.25 -20.63
CA LYS A 51 -15.40 -15.59 -20.98
C LYS A 51 -14.51 -16.73 -20.52
N GLU A 52 -13.19 -16.57 -20.61
CA GLU A 52 -12.27 -17.59 -20.15
C GLU A 52 -12.30 -17.74 -18.62
N LEU A 53 -12.40 -16.61 -17.91
CA LEU A 53 -12.60 -16.62 -16.46
C LEU A 53 -13.94 -17.26 -16.04
N GLU A 54 -15.00 -17.05 -16.82
CA GLU A 54 -16.30 -17.72 -16.60
C GLU A 54 -16.18 -19.25 -16.74
N LYS A 55 -15.47 -19.75 -17.75
CA LYS A 55 -15.19 -21.20 -17.91
C LYS A 55 -14.42 -21.78 -16.73
N MET A 56 -13.57 -20.98 -16.09
CA MET A 56 -12.87 -21.34 -14.86
C MET A 56 -13.75 -21.13 -13.62
N TYR A 57 -15.05 -21.38 -13.75
CA TYR A 57 -16.03 -21.31 -12.66
C TYR A 57 -16.13 -19.92 -12.00
N GLY A 58 -15.96 -18.87 -12.78
CA GLY A 58 -16.06 -17.49 -12.30
C GLY A 58 -14.77 -17.03 -11.63
N ALA A 59 -13.62 -17.46 -12.08
CA ALA A 59 -12.33 -16.95 -11.62
C ALA A 59 -12.25 -15.43 -11.76
N SER A 60 -11.52 -14.77 -10.88
CA SER A 60 -11.32 -13.33 -10.91
C SER A 60 -9.89 -12.98 -11.25
N LEU A 61 -9.68 -12.08 -12.24
CA LEU A 61 -8.37 -11.54 -12.60
C LEU A 61 -8.31 -10.05 -12.28
N ASN A 62 -7.38 -9.65 -11.43
CA ASN A 62 -7.24 -8.29 -10.94
C ASN A 62 -5.80 -7.80 -11.01
N CYS A 63 -5.63 -6.47 -10.91
CA CYS A 63 -4.34 -5.84 -10.75
C CYS A 63 -4.42 -4.68 -9.76
N ALA A 64 -3.31 -4.42 -9.09
CA ALA A 64 -3.15 -3.28 -8.19
C ALA A 64 -1.75 -2.70 -8.34
N THR A 65 -1.60 -1.44 -7.98
CA THR A 65 -0.30 -0.77 -7.90
C THR A 65 -0.11 -0.18 -6.51
N GLU A 66 1.10 -0.23 -6.00
CA GLU A 66 1.43 0.38 -4.72
C GLU A 66 2.86 0.93 -4.70
N MET A 67 3.08 1.95 -3.87
CA MET A 67 4.40 2.46 -3.51
C MET A 67 4.79 1.89 -2.15
N ARG A 68 5.93 1.20 -2.08
CA ARG A 68 6.40 0.56 -0.86
C ARG A 68 7.83 0.96 -0.56
N GLY A 69 8.00 2.00 0.25
CA GLY A 69 9.29 2.68 0.41
C GLY A 69 9.75 3.28 -0.91
N ASP A 70 10.95 2.91 -1.35
CA ASP A 70 11.54 3.40 -2.60
C ASP A 70 11.27 2.48 -3.81
N TYR A 71 10.26 1.59 -3.68
CA TYR A 71 9.81 0.70 -4.74
C TYR A 71 8.41 1.05 -5.24
N TYR A 72 8.20 0.84 -6.55
CA TYR A 72 6.89 0.78 -7.18
C TYR A 72 6.59 -0.68 -7.53
N ILE A 73 5.40 -1.15 -7.20
CA ILE A 73 5.00 -2.54 -7.35
C ILE A 73 3.72 -2.60 -8.16
N MET A 74 3.72 -3.42 -9.21
CA MET A 74 2.51 -3.83 -9.93
C MET A 74 2.20 -5.26 -9.52
N LYS A 75 1.07 -5.48 -8.85
CA LYS A 75 0.55 -6.78 -8.50
C LYS A 75 -0.52 -7.18 -9.51
N PHE A 76 -0.37 -8.37 -10.09
CA PHE A 76 -1.39 -9.04 -10.88
C PHE A 76 -1.76 -10.33 -10.18
N TYR A 77 -3.05 -10.63 -10.07
CA TYR A 77 -3.47 -11.85 -9.38
C TYR A 77 -4.76 -12.40 -9.97
N VAL A 78 -4.87 -13.72 -9.91
CA VAL A 78 -6.05 -14.48 -10.29
C VAL A 78 -6.43 -15.40 -9.14
N GLU A 79 -7.69 -15.37 -8.77
CA GLU A 79 -8.27 -16.28 -7.79
C GLU A 79 -9.22 -17.24 -8.51
N VAL A 80 -9.07 -18.53 -8.24
CA VAL A 80 -9.82 -19.60 -8.88
C VAL A 80 -10.19 -20.67 -7.85
N ILE A 81 -11.33 -21.33 -8.03
CA ILE A 81 -11.72 -22.45 -7.17
C ILE A 81 -10.69 -23.58 -7.25
N ASN A 82 -10.39 -24.23 -6.13
CA ASN A 82 -9.48 -25.36 -6.14
C ASN A 82 -10.15 -26.57 -6.80
N GLU A 83 -9.42 -27.27 -7.70
CA GLU A 83 -9.88 -28.42 -8.49
C GLU A 83 -10.48 -29.55 -7.65
N LYS A 84 -10.06 -29.67 -6.41
CA LYS A 84 -10.59 -30.63 -5.43
C LYS A 84 -12.11 -30.53 -5.23
N TYR A 85 -12.66 -29.35 -5.43
CA TYR A 85 -14.10 -29.10 -5.24
C TYR A 85 -14.91 -29.21 -6.53
N LEU A 86 -14.28 -29.53 -7.65
CA LEU A 86 -14.94 -29.68 -8.94
C LEU A 86 -15.50 -31.08 -9.14
N PRO A 87 -16.60 -31.20 -9.87
CA PRO A 87 -17.18 -32.51 -10.20
C PRO A 87 -16.37 -33.27 -11.23
N VAL A 88 -15.49 -32.60 -11.97
CA VAL A 88 -14.63 -33.14 -13.03
C VAL A 88 -13.16 -32.82 -12.76
N LYS A 89 -12.25 -33.66 -13.28
CA LYS A 89 -10.81 -33.41 -13.12
C LYS A 89 -10.34 -32.42 -14.19
N GLU A 90 -10.19 -31.18 -13.82
CA GLU A 90 -9.65 -30.11 -14.65
C GLU A 90 -8.42 -29.49 -13.96
N LYS A 91 -7.57 -28.79 -14.71
CA LYS A 91 -6.37 -28.13 -14.17
C LYS A 91 -6.53 -26.61 -14.17
N ILE A 92 -7.66 -26.14 -13.65
CA ILE A 92 -8.06 -24.74 -13.75
C ILE A 92 -7.09 -23.78 -13.04
N THR A 93 -6.40 -24.21 -11.96
CA THR A 93 -5.38 -23.38 -11.33
C THR A 93 -4.19 -23.14 -12.26
N GLN A 94 -3.77 -24.17 -13.05
CA GLN A 94 -2.71 -23.96 -14.04
C GLN A 94 -3.18 -23.08 -15.19
N GLU A 95 -4.40 -23.29 -15.68
CA GLU A 95 -5.00 -22.49 -16.76
C GLU A 95 -5.14 -21.01 -16.35
N ALA A 96 -5.58 -20.77 -15.11
CA ALA A 96 -5.66 -19.41 -14.55
C ALA A 96 -4.28 -18.75 -14.42
N PHE A 97 -3.27 -19.51 -14.00
CA PHE A 97 -1.90 -19.01 -13.94
C PHE A 97 -1.32 -18.73 -15.32
N ASP A 98 -1.59 -19.61 -16.30
CA ASP A 98 -1.16 -19.41 -17.69
C ASP A 98 -1.86 -18.19 -18.33
N LEU A 99 -3.14 -17.96 -18.03
CA LEU A 99 -3.84 -16.72 -18.42
C LEU A 99 -3.18 -15.49 -17.82
N LEU A 100 -2.80 -15.53 -16.54
CA LEU A 100 -2.10 -14.43 -15.86
C LEU A 100 -0.76 -14.14 -16.54
N LEU A 101 0.02 -15.18 -16.90
CA LEU A 101 1.26 -15.03 -17.65
C LEU A 101 1.02 -14.41 -19.04
N ASN A 102 -0.01 -14.86 -19.76
CA ASN A 102 -0.35 -14.33 -21.08
C ASN A 102 -0.70 -12.83 -21.00
N VAL A 103 -1.52 -12.43 -20.03
CA VAL A 103 -1.91 -11.01 -19.83
C VAL A 103 -0.69 -10.14 -19.54
N ILE A 104 0.27 -10.63 -18.75
CA ILE A 104 1.42 -9.82 -18.33
C ILE A 104 2.51 -9.80 -19.40
N PHE A 105 2.85 -10.93 -20.00
CA PHE A 105 4.05 -11.09 -20.84
C PHE A 105 3.77 -11.15 -22.35
N HIS A 106 2.51 -11.37 -22.75
CA HIS A 106 2.09 -11.45 -24.15
C HIS A 106 0.91 -10.47 -24.43
N PRO A 107 1.11 -9.15 -24.19
CA PRO A 107 0.05 -8.18 -24.40
C PRO A 107 -0.36 -8.12 -25.87
N TYR A 108 -1.61 -7.70 -26.12
CA TYR A 108 -2.07 -7.47 -27.47
C TYR A 108 -1.44 -6.19 -28.05
N VAL A 109 -0.67 -6.34 -29.14
CA VAL A 109 0.14 -5.31 -29.78
C VAL A 109 -0.35 -5.09 -31.21
N GLU A 110 -0.49 -3.83 -31.63
CA GLU A 110 -0.78 -3.40 -32.99
C GLU A 110 0.20 -2.28 -33.40
N ASN A 111 0.67 -2.30 -34.64
CA ASN A 111 1.51 -1.24 -35.23
C ASN A 111 2.74 -0.85 -34.39
N GLY A 112 3.32 -1.82 -33.65
CA GLY A 112 4.51 -1.63 -32.83
C GLY A 112 4.29 -1.01 -31.46
N GLY A 113 3.02 -0.85 -31.02
CA GLY A 113 2.60 -0.36 -29.71
C GLY A 113 1.45 -1.18 -29.11
N PHE A 114 0.98 -0.80 -27.95
CA PHE A 114 -0.29 -1.33 -27.44
C PHE A 114 -1.44 -0.95 -28.38
N LYS A 115 -2.56 -1.66 -28.32
CA LYS A 115 -3.76 -1.25 -29.08
C LYS A 115 -4.21 0.15 -28.62
N LYS A 116 -4.22 1.11 -29.56
CA LYS A 116 -4.51 2.52 -29.27
C LYS A 116 -5.83 2.73 -28.53
N GLU A 117 -6.90 2.02 -28.95
CA GLU A 117 -8.22 2.07 -28.32
C GLU A 117 -8.16 1.70 -26.82
N TYR A 118 -7.33 0.74 -26.42
CA TYR A 118 -7.18 0.34 -25.03
C TYR A 118 -6.45 1.42 -24.23
N VAL A 119 -5.37 1.96 -24.79
CA VAL A 119 -4.64 3.06 -24.17
C VAL A 119 -5.54 4.28 -23.97
N ASP A 120 -6.27 4.70 -24.99
CA ASP A 120 -7.16 5.87 -24.91
C ASP A 120 -8.28 5.67 -23.88
N ARG A 121 -8.88 4.48 -23.83
CA ARG A 121 -9.88 4.13 -22.81
C ARG A 121 -9.33 4.19 -21.40
N GLU A 122 -8.19 3.54 -21.18
CA GLU A 122 -7.62 3.47 -19.82
C GLU A 122 -7.01 4.82 -19.40
N LYS A 123 -6.52 5.64 -20.33
CA LYS A 123 -6.19 7.05 -20.06
C LYS A 123 -7.41 7.83 -19.59
N SER A 124 -8.55 7.66 -20.25
CA SER A 124 -9.81 8.30 -19.82
C SER A 124 -10.23 7.86 -18.42
N ASN A 125 -10.10 6.57 -18.10
CA ASN A 125 -10.39 6.04 -16.78
C ASN A 125 -9.42 6.57 -15.72
N LEU A 126 -8.12 6.57 -15.98
CA LEU A 126 -7.10 7.07 -15.07
C LEU A 126 -7.27 8.58 -14.83
N LYS A 127 -7.61 9.36 -15.88
CA LYS A 127 -7.93 10.78 -15.74
C LYS A 127 -9.06 11.00 -14.74
N LYS A 128 -10.17 10.24 -14.84
CA LYS A 128 -11.29 10.32 -13.88
C LYS A 128 -10.83 10.01 -12.44
N ILE A 129 -9.98 9.00 -12.25
CA ILE A 129 -9.41 8.66 -10.94
C ILE A 129 -8.61 9.83 -10.37
N ILE A 130 -7.76 10.47 -11.19
CA ILE A 130 -6.97 11.61 -10.75
C ILE A 130 -7.85 12.82 -10.44
N GLU A 131 -8.86 13.10 -11.26
CA GLU A 131 -9.81 14.21 -11.06
C GLU A 131 -10.69 14.02 -9.83
N SER A 132 -11.18 12.79 -9.58
CA SER A 132 -12.01 12.46 -8.42
C SER A 132 -11.22 12.35 -7.10
N ARG A 133 -9.91 12.55 -7.12
CA ARG A 133 -9.06 12.45 -5.92
C ARG A 133 -9.57 13.31 -4.77
N GLN A 134 -10.14 14.48 -5.06
CA GLN A 134 -10.64 15.41 -4.06
C GLN A 134 -12.01 15.02 -3.48
N ASP A 135 -12.72 14.05 -4.02
CA ASP A 135 -14.06 13.68 -3.55
C ASP A 135 -14.00 13.09 -2.14
N ASN A 136 -13.00 12.28 -1.85
CA ASN A 136 -12.72 11.82 -0.48
C ASN A 136 -11.72 12.76 0.20
N LYS A 137 -12.21 13.73 0.95
CA LYS A 137 -11.39 14.75 1.61
C LYS A 137 -10.37 14.18 2.61
N ALA A 138 -10.70 13.07 3.29
CA ALA A 138 -9.78 12.44 4.25
C ALA A 138 -8.60 11.77 3.54
N SER A 139 -8.87 10.97 2.49
CA SER A 139 -7.84 10.35 1.67
C SER A 139 -7.01 11.39 0.92
N TYR A 140 -7.65 12.45 0.43
CA TYR A 140 -6.98 13.57 -0.22
C TYR A 140 -5.98 14.24 0.73
N ALA A 141 -6.43 14.66 1.91
CA ALA A 141 -5.58 15.31 2.92
C ALA A 141 -4.43 14.40 3.35
N TYR A 142 -4.69 13.08 3.53
CA TYR A 142 -3.66 12.10 3.85
C TYR A 142 -2.57 12.03 2.76
N GLY A 143 -2.98 11.92 1.50
CA GLY A 143 -2.04 11.92 0.37
C GLY A 143 -1.26 13.23 0.26
N ARG A 144 -1.92 14.40 0.44
CA ARG A 144 -1.28 15.70 0.42
C ARG A 144 -0.25 15.88 1.55
N CYS A 145 -0.57 15.40 2.75
CA CYS A 145 0.39 15.41 3.87
C CYS A 145 1.65 14.60 3.54
N ILE A 146 1.50 13.42 2.92
CA ILE A 146 2.62 12.59 2.45
C ILE A 146 3.41 13.33 1.34
N GLU A 147 2.74 13.90 0.35
CA GLU A 147 3.39 14.65 -0.73
C GLU A 147 4.21 15.82 -0.20
N GLU A 148 3.69 16.54 0.77
CA GLU A 148 4.41 17.66 1.40
C GLU A 148 5.56 17.17 2.30
N MET A 149 5.35 16.09 3.05
CA MET A 149 6.39 15.53 3.91
C MET A 149 7.58 15.01 3.10
N PHE A 150 7.32 14.35 1.96
CA PHE A 150 8.32 13.72 1.11
C PHE A 150 8.52 14.46 -0.23
N LYS A 151 8.27 15.78 -0.30
CA LYS A 151 8.27 16.55 -1.56
C LYS A 151 9.56 16.46 -2.37
N ASN A 152 10.69 16.24 -1.70
CA ASN A 152 12.02 16.12 -2.31
C ASN A 152 12.36 14.67 -2.71
N GLU A 153 11.49 13.70 -2.39
CA GLU A 153 11.67 12.29 -2.67
C GLU A 153 10.67 11.79 -3.73
N PRO A 154 10.97 10.70 -4.44
CA PRO A 154 10.01 10.07 -5.34
C PRO A 154 8.71 9.63 -4.65
N TYR A 155 8.77 9.30 -3.35
CA TYR A 155 7.61 8.91 -2.54
C TYR A 155 6.59 10.04 -2.34
N GLY A 156 7.01 11.31 -2.45
CA GLY A 156 6.18 12.49 -2.30
C GLY A 156 5.36 12.84 -3.55
N VAL A 157 4.75 11.84 -4.21
CA VAL A 157 3.87 12.05 -5.36
C VAL A 157 2.61 11.21 -5.23
N TYR A 158 1.56 11.61 -5.94
CA TYR A 158 0.34 10.82 -6.01
C TYR A 158 0.59 9.52 -6.78
N SER A 159 0.16 8.39 -6.23
CA SER A 159 0.43 7.04 -6.77
C SER A 159 -0.13 6.78 -8.18
N TYR A 160 -1.09 7.58 -8.62
CA TYR A 160 -1.66 7.55 -9.96
C TYR A 160 -1.06 8.60 -10.91
N GLY A 161 -0.07 9.38 -10.46
CA GLY A 161 0.62 10.37 -11.27
C GLY A 161 -0.18 11.66 -11.48
N LYS A 162 -0.01 12.27 -12.67
CA LYS A 162 -0.54 13.60 -13.00
C LYS A 162 -1.19 13.63 -14.37
N ILE A 163 -2.24 14.44 -14.53
CA ILE A 163 -2.94 14.65 -15.82
C ILE A 163 -1.97 15.17 -16.89
N SER A 164 -1.09 16.13 -16.55
CA SER A 164 -0.13 16.71 -17.50
C SER A 164 0.90 15.70 -18.05
N GLU A 165 1.17 14.62 -17.31
CA GLU A 165 2.00 13.49 -17.76
C GLU A 165 1.15 12.50 -18.57
N LEU A 166 -0.09 12.22 -18.12
CA LEU A 166 -1.03 11.33 -18.79
C LEU A 166 -1.32 11.77 -20.23
N GLU A 167 -1.43 13.09 -20.48
CA GLU A 167 -1.67 13.65 -21.80
C GLU A 167 -0.55 13.33 -22.81
N LYS A 168 0.69 13.15 -22.35
CA LYS A 168 1.88 12.86 -23.18
C LYS A 168 2.04 11.37 -23.51
N ILE A 169 1.21 10.52 -22.91
CA ILE A 169 1.28 9.07 -23.10
C ILE A 169 0.50 8.68 -24.35
N ASP A 170 1.14 7.88 -25.22
CA ASP A 170 0.54 7.22 -26.37
C ASP A 170 0.82 5.72 -26.35
N GLU A 171 0.27 4.99 -27.31
CA GLU A 171 0.39 3.53 -27.41
C GLU A 171 1.83 3.07 -27.64
N ILE A 172 2.65 3.89 -28.29
CA ILE A 172 4.04 3.53 -28.65
C ILE A 172 4.95 3.76 -27.44
N ASN A 173 4.92 4.96 -26.83
CA ASN A 173 5.80 5.29 -25.70
C ASN A 173 5.45 4.47 -24.46
N LEU A 174 4.16 4.15 -24.23
CA LEU A 174 3.73 3.28 -23.14
C LEU A 174 4.23 1.84 -23.33
N PHE A 175 4.20 1.33 -24.58
CA PHE A 175 4.70 0.00 -24.89
C PHE A 175 6.23 -0.08 -24.76
N GLN A 176 6.96 0.97 -25.16
CA GLN A 176 8.41 1.03 -24.94
C GLN A 176 8.74 1.01 -23.43
N HIS A 177 7.98 1.77 -22.63
CA HIS A 177 8.14 1.77 -21.19
C HIS A 177 7.82 0.41 -20.57
N TYR A 178 6.75 -0.25 -20.99
CA TYR A 178 6.43 -1.63 -20.59
C TYR A 178 7.57 -2.59 -20.90
N LYS A 179 8.16 -2.55 -22.11
CA LYS A 179 9.29 -3.41 -22.47
C LYS A 179 10.50 -3.18 -21.55
N LYS A 180 10.80 -1.92 -21.23
CA LYS A 180 11.84 -1.58 -20.25
C LYS A 180 11.54 -2.22 -18.90
N ILE A 181 10.30 -2.09 -18.39
CA ILE A 181 9.90 -2.68 -17.12
C ILE A 181 10.13 -4.18 -17.11
N ILE A 182 9.63 -4.91 -18.11
CA ILE A 182 9.78 -6.39 -18.18
C ILE A 182 11.26 -6.80 -18.23
N GLN A 183 12.10 -5.99 -18.89
CA GLN A 183 13.54 -6.25 -18.94
C GLN A 183 14.27 -5.98 -17.62
N GLU A 184 13.83 -5.00 -16.83
CA GLU A 184 14.58 -4.49 -15.69
C GLU A 184 13.99 -4.87 -14.33
N CYS A 185 12.67 -5.09 -14.23
CA CYS A 185 12.01 -5.36 -12.97
C CYS A 185 12.42 -6.70 -12.32
N ARG A 186 12.29 -6.76 -11.01
CA ARG A 186 12.27 -8.02 -10.26
C ARG A 186 10.87 -8.62 -10.35
N ILE A 187 10.81 -9.91 -10.67
CA ILE A 187 9.56 -10.65 -10.80
C ILE A 187 9.50 -11.69 -9.67
N ASP A 188 8.47 -11.58 -8.83
CA ASP A 188 8.17 -12.57 -7.81
C ASP A 188 6.81 -13.21 -8.13
N THR A 189 6.77 -14.55 -8.12
CA THR A 189 5.56 -15.32 -8.39
C THR A 189 5.11 -16.05 -7.14
N TYR A 190 3.80 -16.04 -6.89
CA TYR A 190 3.16 -16.69 -5.76
C TYR A 190 2.01 -17.58 -6.20
N VAL A 191 1.87 -18.70 -5.52
CA VAL A 191 0.66 -19.51 -5.54
C VAL A 191 0.34 -19.90 -4.11
N VAL A 192 -0.87 -19.58 -3.65
CA VAL A 192 -1.36 -19.87 -2.30
C VAL A 192 -2.61 -20.71 -2.41
N GLY A 193 -2.64 -21.85 -1.73
CA GLY A 193 -3.78 -22.75 -1.71
C GLY A 193 -3.41 -24.20 -1.44
N GLU A 194 -4.24 -25.14 -1.84
CA GLU A 194 -4.03 -26.58 -1.65
C GLU A 194 -3.69 -27.25 -2.98
N ASN A 195 -2.82 -28.29 -2.97
CA ASN A 195 -2.34 -29.04 -4.13
C ASN A 195 -1.53 -28.20 -5.15
N THR A 196 -0.78 -27.22 -4.68
CA THR A 196 -0.01 -26.31 -5.53
C THR A 196 1.30 -26.93 -6.07
N ASP A 197 1.73 -28.09 -5.56
CA ASP A 197 3.02 -28.71 -5.91
C ASP A 197 3.13 -29.11 -7.38
N ASN A 198 2.03 -29.49 -8.01
CA ASN A 198 1.99 -29.95 -9.40
C ASN A 198 1.93 -28.82 -10.44
N LEU A 199 1.89 -27.55 -10.00
CA LEU A 199 1.83 -26.40 -10.90
C LEU A 199 3.19 -26.10 -11.51
N SER A 200 3.19 -25.88 -12.83
CA SER A 200 4.36 -25.42 -13.58
C SER A 200 4.46 -23.90 -13.44
N ILE A 201 5.39 -23.43 -12.62
CA ILE A 201 5.64 -22.00 -12.42
C ILE A 201 6.97 -21.66 -13.10
N PRO A 202 7.01 -20.72 -14.06
CA PRO A 202 8.26 -20.32 -14.70
C PRO A 202 9.21 -19.72 -13.67
N SER A 203 10.49 -20.01 -13.84
CA SER A 203 11.55 -19.42 -13.05
C SER A 203 11.98 -18.11 -13.69
N PHE A 204 11.86 -17.02 -12.97
CA PHE A 204 12.41 -15.72 -13.39
C PHE A 204 13.75 -15.48 -12.70
N GLU A 205 14.67 -14.86 -13.42
CA GLU A 205 15.94 -14.42 -12.84
C GLU A 205 15.68 -13.40 -11.72
N LYS A 206 16.26 -13.63 -10.56
CA LYS A 206 16.17 -12.70 -9.45
C LYS A 206 17.07 -11.48 -9.71
N LYS A 207 16.48 -10.42 -10.21
CA LYS A 207 17.18 -9.15 -10.39
C LYS A 207 17.30 -8.41 -9.07
N ASN A 208 18.47 -7.90 -8.80
CA ASN A 208 18.70 -7.02 -7.65
C ASN A 208 18.35 -5.59 -8.06
N ILE A 209 17.24 -5.09 -7.52
CA ILE A 209 16.77 -3.74 -7.82
C ILE A 209 17.62 -2.73 -7.03
N GLN A 210 18.38 -1.92 -7.75
CA GLN A 210 19.12 -0.81 -7.16
C GLN A 210 18.14 0.35 -6.94
N VAL A 211 17.88 0.71 -5.69
CA VAL A 211 17.13 1.92 -5.33
C VAL A 211 18.08 3.01 -4.88
N GLN A 212 17.86 4.20 -5.36
CA GLN A 212 18.56 5.36 -4.86
C GLN A 212 18.02 5.65 -3.45
N LYS A 213 18.85 5.48 -2.43
CA LYS A 213 18.50 5.92 -1.08
C LYS A 213 18.43 7.43 -1.08
N ASN A 214 17.22 7.94 -0.99
CA ASN A 214 17.02 9.37 -0.76
C ASN A 214 17.11 9.62 0.75
N GLU A 215 18.00 10.52 1.15
CA GLU A 215 18.03 10.96 2.54
C GLU A 215 16.79 11.81 2.81
N HIS A 216 15.98 11.34 3.75
CA HIS A 216 14.81 12.07 4.19
C HIS A 216 15.26 13.32 4.97
N GLU A 217 14.80 14.49 4.51
CA GLU A 217 15.16 15.75 5.13
C GLU A 217 14.41 15.94 6.46
N ILE A 218 15.17 15.85 7.55
CA ILE A 218 14.62 16.11 8.89
C ILE A 218 14.54 17.60 9.12
N GLN A 219 13.33 18.09 9.35
CA GLN A 219 13.09 19.50 9.61
C GLN A 219 13.43 19.88 11.04
N LYS A 220 14.09 21.03 11.24
CA LYS A 220 14.30 21.62 12.59
C LYS A 220 12.99 22.17 13.16
N GLU A 221 12.19 22.81 12.31
CA GLU A 221 10.87 23.33 12.61
C GLU A 221 9.85 22.69 11.68
N PRO A 222 8.66 22.34 12.17
CA PRO A 222 7.64 21.72 11.33
C PRO A 222 7.18 22.67 10.23
N ARG A 223 7.07 22.16 9.01
CA ARG A 223 6.43 22.89 7.92
C ARG A 223 4.92 22.90 8.13
N ILE A 224 4.32 24.09 8.07
CA ILE A 224 2.87 24.26 8.19
C ILE A 224 2.31 24.54 6.80
N ILE A 225 1.43 23.65 6.33
CA ILE A 225 0.75 23.75 5.05
C ILE A 225 -0.75 23.86 5.31
N ILE A 226 -1.35 24.94 4.80
CA ILE A 226 -2.79 25.16 4.84
C ILE A 226 -3.30 25.13 3.42
N GLU A 227 -4.28 24.29 3.15
CA GLU A 227 -4.95 24.19 1.87
C GLU A 227 -6.46 24.43 2.07
N GLU A 228 -7.08 25.12 1.11
CA GLU A 228 -8.48 25.52 1.21
C GLU A 228 -9.31 24.83 0.11
N LEU A 229 -10.28 24.05 0.53
CA LEU A 229 -11.29 23.46 -0.33
C LEU A 229 -12.66 23.65 0.29
N ASP A 230 -13.71 23.35 -0.46
CA ASP A 230 -15.06 23.26 0.07
C ASP A 230 -15.17 22.03 0.98
N VAL A 231 -15.13 22.26 2.29
CA VAL A 231 -15.19 21.25 3.33
C VAL A 231 -16.03 21.71 4.52
N THR A 232 -16.90 20.84 5.00
CA THR A 232 -17.67 21.07 6.23
C THR A 232 -16.87 20.74 7.50
N GLN A 233 -15.77 19.99 7.35
CA GLN A 233 -14.95 19.49 8.45
C GLN A 233 -13.47 19.63 8.09
N GLY A 234 -12.70 20.27 8.94
CA GLY A 234 -11.25 20.38 8.80
C GLY A 234 -10.54 19.01 8.87
N LYS A 235 -9.52 18.82 8.04
CA LYS A 235 -8.63 17.66 8.13
C LYS A 235 -7.26 18.15 8.59
N LEU A 236 -6.93 17.82 9.82
CA LEU A 236 -5.64 18.16 10.43
C LEU A 236 -4.78 16.91 10.49
N LEU A 237 -3.61 16.98 9.85
CA LEU A 237 -2.65 15.88 9.82
C LEU A 237 -1.28 16.36 10.30
N LEU A 238 -0.60 15.48 11.03
CA LEU A 238 0.77 15.68 11.44
C LEU A 238 1.63 14.54 10.90
N GLY A 239 2.60 14.87 10.07
CA GLY A 239 3.66 13.97 9.64
C GLY A 239 4.80 14.00 10.66
N LEU A 240 5.15 12.84 11.19
CA LEU A 240 6.20 12.66 12.18
C LEU A 240 7.34 11.85 11.59
N ASP A 241 8.58 12.28 11.78
CA ASP A 241 9.78 11.47 11.52
C ASP A 241 10.06 10.58 12.72
N THR A 242 10.47 9.34 12.48
CA THR A 242 11.05 8.47 13.52
C THR A 242 12.48 8.09 13.14
N ARG A 243 13.38 8.23 14.09
CA ARG A 243 14.82 7.87 13.95
C ARG A 243 15.14 6.58 14.68
N SER A 244 14.14 5.88 15.18
CA SER A 244 14.35 4.63 15.89
C SER A 244 14.56 3.49 14.90
N ASP A 245 15.63 2.71 15.12
CA ASP A 245 15.88 1.47 14.40
C ASP A 245 15.04 0.29 14.94
N ASN A 246 14.41 0.46 16.09
CA ASN A 246 13.57 -0.57 16.70
C ASN A 246 12.18 -0.58 16.09
N LYS A 247 12.02 -1.34 15.00
CA LYS A 247 10.76 -1.45 14.25
C LYS A 247 9.60 -1.95 15.10
N PHE A 248 9.82 -2.93 15.98
CA PHE A 248 8.77 -3.52 16.82
C PHE A 248 8.29 -2.53 17.87
N ALA A 249 9.22 -1.81 18.51
CA ALA A 249 8.87 -0.75 19.44
C ALA A 249 8.16 0.41 18.73
N THR A 250 8.51 0.73 17.49
CA THR A 250 7.83 1.76 16.69
C THR A 250 6.41 1.34 16.32
N VAL A 251 6.18 0.07 16.00
CA VAL A 251 4.82 -0.48 15.78
C VAL A 251 3.99 -0.37 17.06
N MET A 252 4.55 -0.75 18.21
CA MET A 252 3.91 -0.61 19.52
C MET A 252 3.61 0.85 19.84
N TYR A 253 4.58 1.75 19.68
CA TYR A 253 4.41 3.19 19.86
C TYR A 253 3.24 3.73 19.04
N ASN A 254 3.22 3.45 17.73
CA ASN A 254 2.16 3.92 16.84
C ASN A 254 0.79 3.38 17.27
N THR A 255 0.72 2.12 17.69
CA THR A 255 -0.55 1.49 18.11
C THR A 255 -1.07 2.13 19.40
N ILE A 256 -0.21 2.41 20.37
CA ILE A 256 -0.57 3.14 21.60
C ILE A 256 -0.98 4.58 21.27
N LEU A 257 -0.27 5.24 20.34
CA LEU A 257 -0.57 6.62 19.96
C LEU A 257 -1.95 6.73 19.30
N GLY A 258 -2.21 5.96 18.22
CA GLY A 258 -3.42 6.14 17.42
C GLY A 258 -3.90 4.89 16.67
N GLY A 259 -3.49 3.67 17.09
CA GLY A 259 -3.81 2.43 16.37
C GLY A 259 -5.20 1.84 16.63
N GLY A 260 -6.01 2.40 17.51
CA GLY A 260 -7.33 1.84 17.80
C GLY A 260 -8.11 2.64 18.85
N ALA A 261 -9.28 2.12 19.26
CA ALA A 261 -10.18 2.80 20.19
C ALA A 261 -9.58 3.08 21.58
N ASN A 262 -8.61 2.27 22.03
CA ASN A 262 -7.92 2.44 23.30
C ASN A 262 -6.65 3.32 23.18
N SER A 263 -6.40 3.89 22.01
CA SER A 263 -5.21 4.71 21.76
C SER A 263 -5.35 6.13 22.39
N LYS A 264 -4.20 6.74 22.65
CA LYS A 264 -4.13 8.08 23.27
C LYS A 264 -4.87 9.15 22.46
N LEU A 265 -4.71 9.14 21.14
CA LEU A 265 -5.39 10.10 20.26
C LEU A 265 -6.90 9.89 20.29
N PHE A 266 -7.36 8.65 20.19
CA PHE A 266 -8.79 8.36 20.25
C PHE A 266 -9.39 8.78 21.60
N GLN A 267 -8.78 8.36 22.70
CA GLN A 267 -9.28 8.62 24.04
C GLN A 267 -9.21 10.10 24.44
N ASN A 268 -8.12 10.82 24.10
CA ASN A 268 -7.95 12.19 24.58
C ASN A 268 -8.44 13.25 23.58
N VAL A 269 -8.32 13.04 22.27
CA VAL A 269 -8.75 14.04 21.27
C VAL A 269 -10.24 13.88 20.94
N ARG A 270 -10.70 12.62 20.76
CA ARG A 270 -12.09 12.34 20.38
C ARG A 270 -13.00 12.20 21.58
N GLU A 271 -12.73 11.26 22.49
CA GLU A 271 -13.70 10.90 23.56
C GLU A 271 -13.72 11.93 24.70
N LYS A 272 -12.55 12.38 25.16
CA LYS A 272 -12.47 13.28 26.33
C LYS A 272 -12.68 14.75 25.97
N GLU A 273 -12.00 15.22 24.95
CA GLU A 273 -12.02 16.65 24.56
C GLU A 273 -13.07 16.95 23.49
N HIS A 274 -13.66 15.93 22.86
CA HIS A 274 -14.68 16.05 21.80
C HIS A 274 -14.26 16.97 20.65
N LEU A 275 -12.94 16.99 20.32
CA LEU A 275 -12.38 17.88 19.30
C LEU A 275 -12.43 17.31 17.91
N ALA A 276 -12.54 15.99 17.79
CA ALA A 276 -12.45 15.28 16.52
C ALA A 276 -13.49 14.17 16.41
N TYR A 277 -14.00 13.97 15.20
CA TYR A 277 -14.84 12.80 14.86
C TYR A 277 -14.00 11.55 14.66
N SER A 278 -12.75 11.71 14.21
CA SER A 278 -11.78 10.65 14.05
C SER A 278 -10.40 11.13 14.48
N ALA A 279 -9.67 10.26 15.15
CA ALA A 279 -8.28 10.51 15.52
C ALA A 279 -7.52 9.19 15.49
N SER A 280 -6.52 9.08 14.62
CA SER A 280 -5.74 7.88 14.40
C SER A 280 -4.31 8.20 14.00
N SER A 281 -3.43 7.21 14.05
CA SER A 281 -2.09 7.31 13.48
C SER A 281 -1.74 6.06 12.66
N ARG A 282 -0.91 6.25 11.64
CA ARG A 282 -0.43 5.18 10.76
C ARG A 282 1.07 5.25 10.59
N TYR A 283 1.76 4.15 10.88
CA TYR A 283 3.19 4.02 10.65
C TYR A 283 3.49 3.59 9.22
N ILE A 284 4.26 4.40 8.51
CA ILE A 284 4.81 4.10 7.17
C ILE A 284 6.19 3.48 7.37
N LYS A 285 6.20 2.17 7.66
CA LYS A 285 7.40 1.41 8.09
C LYS A 285 8.63 1.65 7.20
N ARG A 286 8.45 1.70 5.87
CA ARG A 286 9.55 1.78 4.91
C ARG A 286 10.06 3.20 4.66
N LYS A 287 9.41 4.19 5.26
CA LYS A 287 9.82 5.60 5.23
C LYS A 287 10.12 6.16 6.62
N ASN A 288 10.07 5.30 7.65
CA ASN A 288 10.28 5.70 9.05
C ASN A 288 9.46 6.95 9.42
N ALA A 289 8.20 6.96 9.05
CA ALA A 289 7.29 8.07 9.28
C ALA A 289 5.98 7.62 9.90
N ILE A 290 5.38 8.48 10.71
CA ILE A 290 4.04 8.27 11.28
C ILE A 290 3.17 9.43 10.84
N ILE A 291 1.98 9.15 10.31
CA ILE A 291 1.00 10.17 9.97
C ILE A 291 -0.13 10.09 10.99
N ILE A 292 -0.31 11.15 11.77
CA ILE A 292 -1.51 11.37 12.57
C ILE A 292 -2.57 12.00 11.67
N SER A 293 -3.79 11.49 11.74
CA SER A 293 -4.93 12.00 10.96
C SER A 293 -6.11 12.29 11.87
N THR A 294 -6.66 13.49 11.79
CA THR A 294 -7.84 13.89 12.55
C THR A 294 -8.83 14.65 11.69
N GLY A 295 -10.12 14.40 11.93
CA GLY A 295 -11.22 15.17 11.36
C GLY A 295 -11.82 16.05 12.45
N ILE A 296 -11.63 17.37 12.37
CA ILE A 296 -11.96 18.34 13.40
C ILE A 296 -12.99 19.37 12.93
N GLU A 297 -13.70 20.01 13.85
CA GLU A 297 -14.39 21.26 13.54
C GLU A 297 -13.38 22.36 13.25
N LEU A 298 -13.72 23.27 12.34
CA LEU A 298 -12.80 24.32 11.89
C LEU A 298 -12.31 25.23 13.02
N SER A 299 -13.18 25.51 14.00
CA SER A 299 -12.87 26.31 15.19
C SER A 299 -11.92 25.65 16.19
N ASN A 300 -11.72 24.31 16.06
CA ASN A 300 -10.97 23.53 17.04
C ASN A 300 -9.47 23.35 16.69
N TYR A 301 -8.97 24.01 15.65
CA TYR A 301 -7.62 23.81 15.12
C TYR A 301 -6.52 23.93 16.19
N ASP A 302 -6.43 25.07 16.88
CA ASP A 302 -5.38 25.33 17.87
C ASP A 302 -5.46 24.38 19.06
N LYS A 303 -6.68 24.13 19.54
CA LYS A 303 -6.91 23.19 20.65
C LYS A 303 -6.55 21.78 20.27
N ALA A 304 -6.91 21.32 19.07
CA ALA A 304 -6.59 19.98 18.59
C ALA A 304 -5.07 19.77 18.47
N ILE A 305 -4.34 20.71 17.87
CA ILE A 305 -2.87 20.67 17.80
C ILE A 305 -2.26 20.61 19.21
N SER A 306 -2.75 21.43 20.13
CA SER A 306 -2.24 21.47 21.50
C SER A 306 -2.42 20.11 22.20
N VAL A 307 -3.61 19.53 22.09
CA VAL A 307 -3.90 18.21 22.69
C VAL A 307 -3.07 17.10 22.05
N ILE A 308 -2.92 17.09 20.71
CA ILE A 308 -2.09 16.10 20.01
C ILE A 308 -0.62 16.22 20.46
N LYS A 309 -0.05 17.43 20.48
CA LYS A 309 1.32 17.67 20.94
C LYS A 309 1.51 17.21 22.38
N LYS A 310 0.53 17.41 23.23
CA LYS A 310 0.54 16.92 24.62
C LYS A 310 0.60 15.39 24.67
N GLN A 311 -0.12 14.66 23.80
CA GLN A 311 -0.02 13.20 23.77
C GLN A 311 1.38 12.72 23.37
N LEU A 312 2.02 13.40 22.40
CA LEU A 312 3.41 13.09 22.01
C LEU A 312 4.36 13.33 23.19
N GLU A 313 4.22 14.45 23.89
CA GLU A 313 5.05 14.78 25.05
C GLU A 313 4.79 13.83 26.25
N ASP A 314 3.54 13.47 26.50
CA ASP A 314 3.18 12.50 27.55
C ASP A 314 3.83 11.15 27.29
N MET A 315 3.94 10.71 26.03
CA MET A 315 4.64 9.46 25.67
C MET A 315 6.14 9.58 25.88
N LYS A 316 6.78 10.71 25.55
CA LYS A 316 8.20 10.98 25.83
C LYS A 316 8.50 10.93 27.33
N ASN A 317 7.61 11.46 28.14
CA ASN A 317 7.71 11.48 29.60
C ASN A 317 7.30 10.16 30.27
N GLY A 318 7.10 9.09 29.49
CA GLY A 318 6.76 7.75 30.00
C GLY A 318 5.37 7.63 30.58
N LYS A 319 4.47 8.58 30.32
CA LYS A 319 3.05 8.49 30.72
C LYS A 319 2.30 7.52 29.82
N ILE A 320 2.74 6.28 29.86
CA ILE A 320 2.17 5.14 29.17
C ILE A 320 1.81 4.11 30.23
N THR A 321 0.54 3.73 30.30
CA THR A 321 0.07 2.75 31.27
C THR A 321 0.27 1.32 30.78
N ASP A 322 0.38 0.37 31.70
CA ASP A 322 0.48 -1.06 31.34
C ASP A 322 -0.76 -1.53 30.58
N SER A 323 -1.93 -0.97 30.86
CA SER A 323 -3.17 -1.26 30.13
C SER A 323 -3.11 -0.80 28.68
N GLU A 324 -2.51 0.36 28.37
CA GLU A 324 -2.31 0.83 26.99
C GLU A 324 -1.34 -0.08 26.25
N ILE A 325 -0.23 -0.47 26.88
CA ILE A 325 0.75 -1.40 26.31
C ILE A 325 0.10 -2.75 25.99
N GLU A 326 -0.63 -3.31 26.94
CA GLU A 326 -1.27 -4.62 26.79
C GLU A 326 -2.38 -4.60 25.73
N SER A 327 -3.17 -3.52 25.67
CA SER A 327 -4.20 -3.32 24.64
C SER A 327 -3.58 -3.22 23.24
N ALA A 328 -2.49 -2.47 23.09
CA ALA A 328 -1.78 -2.36 21.82
C ALA A 328 -1.16 -3.71 21.40
N ARG A 329 -0.54 -4.43 22.33
CA ARG A 329 0.02 -5.76 22.08
C ARG A 329 -1.03 -6.75 21.59
N LYS A 330 -2.18 -6.83 22.26
CA LYS A 330 -3.29 -7.70 21.88
C LYS A 330 -3.82 -7.36 20.49
N LEU A 331 -3.97 -6.07 20.17
CA LEU A 331 -4.44 -5.63 18.87
C LEU A 331 -3.49 -6.06 17.75
N ILE A 332 -2.17 -5.85 17.92
CA ILE A 332 -1.17 -6.25 16.93
C ILE A 332 -1.14 -7.77 16.78
N VAL A 333 -1.09 -8.51 17.88
CA VAL A 333 -1.05 -9.98 17.85
C VAL A 333 -2.31 -10.55 17.19
N SER A 334 -3.49 -9.98 17.46
CA SER A 334 -4.73 -10.38 16.78
C SER A 334 -4.63 -10.16 15.26
N SER A 335 -4.20 -8.98 14.82
CA SER A 335 -4.03 -8.68 13.39
C SER A 335 -3.01 -9.62 12.72
N MET A 336 -1.93 -9.99 13.43
CA MET A 336 -0.96 -10.94 12.88
C MET A 336 -1.55 -12.35 12.75
N LYS A 337 -2.39 -12.78 13.69
CA LYS A 337 -3.07 -14.09 13.65
C LYS A 337 -4.13 -14.19 12.57
N GLU A 338 -4.62 -13.06 12.05
CA GLU A 338 -5.57 -13.01 10.92
C GLU A 338 -4.87 -13.19 9.55
N ILE A 339 -3.53 -13.01 9.47
CA ILE A 339 -2.78 -13.17 8.20
C ILE A 339 -3.03 -14.53 7.53
N PRO A 340 -3.00 -15.68 8.24
CA PRO A 340 -3.28 -16.98 7.64
C PRO A 340 -4.73 -17.16 7.13
N GLU A 341 -5.65 -16.26 7.45
CA GLU A 341 -7.05 -16.29 7.02
C GLU A 341 -7.27 -15.55 5.67
N SER A 342 -6.22 -15.00 5.07
CA SER A 342 -6.27 -14.31 3.78
C SER A 342 -5.10 -14.70 2.89
N GLN A 343 -5.38 -15.20 1.68
CA GLN A 343 -4.35 -15.55 0.70
C GLN A 343 -3.50 -14.33 0.34
N ASP A 344 -4.14 -13.19 0.08
CA ASP A 344 -3.47 -11.93 -0.21
C ASP A 344 -2.55 -11.48 0.94
N ALA A 345 -3.01 -11.59 2.20
CA ALA A 345 -2.20 -11.23 3.35
C ALA A 345 -0.97 -12.13 3.52
N LEU A 346 -1.11 -13.43 3.24
CA LEU A 346 0.02 -14.37 3.23
C LEU A 346 1.06 -13.99 2.16
N ILE A 347 0.59 -13.69 0.95
CA ILE A 347 1.46 -13.24 -0.14
C ILE A 347 2.18 -11.96 0.24
N LEU A 348 1.45 -10.95 0.71
CA LEU A 348 2.01 -9.64 1.04
C LEU A 348 3.00 -9.72 2.22
N PHE A 349 2.73 -10.58 3.20
CA PHE A 349 3.65 -10.79 4.32
C PHE A 349 4.98 -11.40 3.85
N ASP A 350 4.95 -12.52 3.08
CA ASP A 350 6.17 -13.16 2.57
C ASP A 350 6.90 -12.23 1.57
N PHE A 351 6.16 -11.56 0.69
CA PHE A 351 6.73 -10.63 -0.28
C PHE A 351 7.49 -9.47 0.41
N ASP A 352 6.89 -8.87 1.45
CA ASP A 352 7.52 -7.79 2.21
C ASP A 352 8.81 -8.26 2.89
N GLN A 353 8.79 -9.47 3.49
CA GLN A 353 9.98 -10.08 4.09
C GLN A 353 11.11 -10.25 3.07
N ARG A 354 10.81 -10.75 1.87
CA ARG A 354 11.80 -10.98 0.80
C ARG A 354 12.29 -9.71 0.14
N LEU A 355 11.41 -8.73 -0.08
CA LEU A 355 11.77 -7.46 -0.71
C LEU A 355 12.76 -6.68 0.15
N PHE A 356 12.58 -6.72 1.46
CA PHE A 356 13.40 -5.95 2.40
C PHE A 356 14.43 -6.79 3.17
N ALA A 357 14.69 -8.02 2.70
CA ALA A 357 15.63 -8.95 3.33
C ALA A 357 15.38 -9.15 4.85
N GLU A 358 14.12 -9.09 5.24
CA GLU A 358 13.67 -9.49 6.57
C GLU A 358 13.29 -10.97 6.51
N ASN A 359 13.57 -11.76 7.55
CA ASN A 359 13.35 -13.20 7.51
C ASN A 359 12.53 -13.68 8.72
N TYR A 360 11.63 -12.84 9.21
CA TYR A 360 10.77 -13.21 10.34
C TYR A 360 9.65 -14.16 9.89
N LYS A 361 9.54 -15.28 10.57
CA LYS A 361 8.30 -16.05 10.57
C LYS A 361 7.23 -15.32 11.36
N LEU A 362 5.95 -15.64 11.12
CA LEU A 362 4.84 -14.97 11.78
C LEU A 362 4.92 -15.09 13.31
N GLU A 363 5.24 -16.28 13.81
CA GLU A 363 5.39 -16.55 15.26
C GLU A 363 6.57 -15.78 15.86
N GLU A 364 7.65 -15.62 15.09
CA GLU A 364 8.81 -14.84 15.50
C GLU A 364 8.49 -13.35 15.56
N TYR A 365 7.75 -12.85 14.56
CA TYR A 365 7.26 -11.48 14.55
C TYR A 365 6.40 -11.20 15.79
N ILE A 366 5.46 -12.10 16.11
CA ILE A 366 4.61 -12.00 17.31
C ILE A 366 5.45 -11.96 18.57
N LYS A 367 6.43 -12.87 18.74
CA LYS A 367 7.33 -12.88 19.90
C LYS A 367 8.11 -11.58 20.05
N ASN A 368 8.58 -11.00 18.94
CA ASN A 368 9.27 -9.71 18.97
C ASN A 368 8.34 -8.58 19.46
N ILE A 369 7.08 -8.57 19.04
CA ILE A 369 6.06 -7.61 19.55
C ILE A 369 5.81 -7.84 21.05
N GLU A 370 5.68 -9.10 21.48
CA GLU A 370 5.42 -9.45 22.89
C GLU A 370 6.58 -9.08 23.80
N SER A 371 7.81 -9.08 23.29
CA SER A 371 9.03 -8.76 24.05
C SER A 371 9.30 -7.25 24.17
N VAL A 372 8.56 -6.39 23.48
CA VAL A 372 8.78 -4.94 23.54
C VAL A 372 8.49 -4.42 24.95
N THR A 373 9.47 -3.70 25.53
CA THR A 373 9.35 -3.09 26.86
C THR A 373 8.87 -1.64 26.79
N LYS A 374 8.43 -1.11 27.93
CA LYS A 374 8.01 0.29 28.05
C LYS A 374 9.15 1.25 27.74
N GLU A 375 10.35 0.92 28.19
CA GLU A 375 11.57 1.73 27.99
C GLU A 375 11.89 1.87 26.50
N GLN A 376 11.74 0.79 25.73
CA GLN A 376 11.93 0.81 24.29
C GLN A 376 10.88 1.69 23.58
N ILE A 377 9.65 1.71 24.08
CA ILE A 377 8.59 2.58 23.54
C ILE A 377 8.89 4.05 23.86
N ILE A 378 9.40 4.35 25.06
CA ILE A 378 9.84 5.70 25.47
C ILE A 378 11.04 6.14 24.63
N ASP A 379 11.97 5.24 24.34
CA ASP A 379 13.11 5.54 23.47
C ASP A 379 12.64 5.93 22.07
N VAL A 380 11.69 5.19 21.49
CA VAL A 380 11.04 5.57 20.22
C VAL A 380 10.41 6.95 20.33
N ALA A 381 9.65 7.25 21.41
CA ALA A 381 9.01 8.54 21.61
C ALA A 381 10.01 9.70 21.59
N ASN A 382 11.19 9.52 22.22
CA ASN A 382 12.26 10.51 22.25
C ASN A 382 12.93 10.73 20.89
N ASN A 383 12.83 9.75 19.99
CA ASN A 383 13.38 9.79 18.64
C ASN A 383 12.34 10.24 17.59
N ILE A 384 11.17 10.78 18.02
CA ILE A 384 10.13 11.30 17.14
C ILE A 384 10.16 12.82 17.13
N SER A 385 10.06 13.40 15.95
CA SER A 385 9.90 14.83 15.71
C SER A 385 8.76 15.11 14.72
N ILE A 386 8.09 16.26 14.88
CA ILE A 386 7.07 16.71 13.92
C ILE A 386 7.80 17.31 12.71
N ASN A 387 7.56 16.77 11.52
CA ASN A 387 8.10 17.25 10.25
C ASN A 387 7.13 18.22 9.55
N THR A 388 5.86 17.80 9.44
CA THR A 388 4.85 18.52 8.65
C THR A 388 3.54 18.60 9.42
N ILE A 389 2.93 19.77 9.42
CA ILE A 389 1.55 19.99 9.86
C ILE A 389 0.76 20.38 8.62
N TYR A 390 -0.18 19.56 8.21
CA TYR A 390 -1.04 19.83 7.08
C TYR A 390 -2.48 20.05 7.54
N TYR A 391 -3.08 21.14 7.11
CA TYR A 391 -4.45 21.48 7.45
C TYR A 391 -5.27 21.81 6.21
N LEU A 392 -6.24 20.94 5.90
CA LEU A 392 -7.27 21.20 4.92
C LEU A 392 -8.46 21.85 5.63
N ARG A 393 -8.79 23.07 5.25
CA ARG A 393 -9.89 23.84 5.82
C ARG A 393 -10.86 24.37 4.78
N ASP A 394 -11.99 24.89 5.24
CA ASP A 394 -12.93 25.57 4.36
C ASP A 394 -12.34 26.89 3.82
N ARG A 395 -12.80 27.24 2.62
CA ARG A 395 -12.45 28.51 1.94
C ARG A 395 -13.12 29.76 2.55
N LYS A 396 -14.16 29.55 3.38
CA LYS A 396 -14.98 30.63 3.96
C LYS A 396 -14.48 31.10 5.30
#